data_ba2b25eb671b9b784536089f869440f3
#
_entry.id   ba2b25eb671b9b784536089f869440f3
#
_cell.length_a   1.000
_cell.length_b   1.000
_cell.length_c   1.000
_cell.angle_alpha   90.00
_cell.angle_beta   90.00
_cell.angle_gamma   90.00
#
_symmetry.space_group_name_H-M   'P 1'
#
loop_
_entity.id
_entity.type
_entity.pdbx_description
1 polymer ?
#
loop_
_entity_poly.entity_id
_entity_poly.type
_entity_poly.pdbx_seq_one_letter_code
_entity_poly.pdbx_strand_id
1 'polypeptide(L)'
;YRATVKSDVANKQASIVTISMNSSVPKRAEDVINTLIAVYEEDAIADKRQVSVVTNAFIKERMLAIGRELGVVDSEIEGIKKSNQMIDITSEATRSITESSKFKVEGLSIENQISVANYIRDYLDDPSHAGDLIPMVASLTNNGIVAQITEYNDAILRRQKLLENSSERNPVIQDMDNVLAAVRRSIIASLNSHVSTLEIQLSNMRKEEALANHRISTMPSQEKVLLDIMRQQKIKEELFLYLLNKQEETQLNYAVAESNSRTIDQAYGSPR
;
A
#
# COMPACT_ATOMS: atom_id res chain seq x y z
N TYR A 1 5.28 -7.80 37.06
CA TYR A 1 4.65 -8.65 36.02
C TYR A 1 5.55 -8.87 34.81
N ARG A 2 6.20 -7.87 34.21
CA ARG A 2 7.06 -7.99 33.02
C ARG A 2 8.18 -9.02 33.18
N ALA A 3 8.80 -9.14 34.33
CA ALA A 3 9.90 -10.06 34.58
C ALA A 3 9.48 -11.55 34.72
N THR A 4 8.19 -11.83 34.77
CA THR A 4 7.66 -13.19 35.00
C THR A 4 7.00 -13.84 33.79
N VAL A 5 6.70 -13.06 32.74
CA VAL A 5 6.14 -13.57 31.48
C VAL A 5 7.27 -13.94 30.53
N LYS A 6 7.24 -15.16 30.01
CA LYS A 6 8.18 -15.69 29.00
C LYS A 6 7.41 -16.06 27.75
N SER A 7 7.99 -15.76 26.60
CA SER A 7 7.49 -16.19 25.30
C SER A 7 8.57 -16.99 24.59
N ASP A 8 8.26 -18.21 24.23
CA ASP A 8 9.16 -19.14 23.54
C ASP A 8 8.50 -19.63 22.25
N VAL A 9 9.29 -19.75 21.18
CA VAL A 9 8.83 -20.39 19.94
C VAL A 9 8.88 -21.89 20.12
N ALA A 10 7.73 -22.54 20.06
CA ALA A 10 7.59 -23.98 20.34
C ALA A 10 8.40 -24.86 19.36
N ASN A 11 8.55 -24.40 18.10
CA ASN A 11 9.39 -25.07 17.10
C ASN A 11 9.82 -24.03 16.05
N LYS A 12 11.10 -24.07 15.62
CA LYS A 12 11.62 -23.19 14.56
C LYS A 12 10.93 -23.35 13.19
N GLN A 13 10.25 -24.49 12.98
CA GLN A 13 9.51 -24.79 11.75
C GLN A 13 7.99 -24.54 11.86
N ALA A 14 7.48 -24.27 13.06
CA ALA A 14 6.07 -23.96 13.30
C ALA A 14 5.95 -22.54 13.83
N SER A 15 5.03 -21.75 13.25
CA SER A 15 4.70 -20.41 13.72
C SER A 15 3.87 -20.43 15.03
N ILE A 16 4.28 -21.27 15.99
CA ILE A 16 3.61 -21.45 17.29
C ILE A 16 4.46 -20.80 18.38
N VAL A 17 3.86 -19.86 19.09
CA VAL A 17 4.45 -19.18 20.24
C VAL A 17 3.78 -19.68 21.51
N THR A 18 4.58 -20.12 22.47
CA THR A 18 4.12 -20.50 23.81
C THR A 18 4.40 -19.36 24.78
N ILE A 19 3.35 -18.88 25.45
CA ILE A 19 3.46 -17.85 26.48
C ILE A 19 3.31 -18.52 27.84
N SER A 20 4.27 -18.28 28.74
CA SER A 20 4.26 -18.85 30.09
C SER A 20 4.54 -17.78 31.14
N MET A 21 3.96 -17.98 32.32
CA MET A 21 4.15 -17.07 33.47
C MET A 21 4.23 -17.86 34.75
N ASN A 22 5.21 -17.56 35.60
CA ASN A 22 5.30 -18.06 36.95
C ASN A 22 4.60 -17.15 37.94
N SER A 23 3.63 -17.68 38.68
CA SER A 23 2.89 -16.95 39.74
C SER A 23 2.56 -17.83 40.90
N SER A 24 2.51 -17.27 42.09
CA SER A 24 2.01 -17.94 43.31
C SER A 24 0.50 -18.18 43.27
N VAL A 25 -0.22 -17.49 42.38
CA VAL A 25 -1.67 -17.63 42.19
C VAL A 25 -1.92 -17.98 40.70
N PRO A 26 -2.19 -19.29 40.40
CA PRO A 26 -2.36 -19.76 39.01
C PRO A 26 -3.45 -18.99 38.25
N LYS A 27 -4.61 -18.80 38.86
CA LYS A 27 -5.73 -18.07 38.28
C LYS A 27 -5.34 -16.65 37.76
N ARG A 28 -4.52 -15.96 38.56
CA ARG A 28 -4.04 -14.62 38.18
C ARG A 28 -3.07 -14.66 36.99
N ALA A 29 -2.25 -15.71 36.86
CA ALA A 29 -1.37 -15.90 35.72
C ALA A 29 -2.17 -16.19 34.46
N GLU A 30 -3.21 -17.00 34.53
CA GLU A 30 -4.14 -17.29 33.43
C GLU A 30 -4.81 -16.00 32.94
N ASP A 31 -5.35 -15.20 33.87
CA ASP A 31 -6.02 -13.92 33.53
C ASP A 31 -5.05 -12.94 32.87
N VAL A 32 -3.80 -12.83 33.34
CA VAL A 32 -2.77 -11.97 32.75
C VAL A 32 -2.40 -12.42 31.34
N ILE A 33 -2.18 -13.73 31.13
CA ILE A 33 -1.81 -14.26 29.80
C ILE A 33 -2.98 -14.06 28.81
N ASN A 34 -4.19 -14.42 29.20
CA ASN A 34 -5.36 -14.29 28.34
C ASN A 34 -5.65 -12.81 27.99
N THR A 35 -5.48 -11.89 28.97
CA THR A 35 -5.61 -10.46 28.71
C THR A 35 -4.50 -9.96 27.77
N LEU A 36 -3.27 -10.40 27.96
CA LEU A 36 -2.15 -10.04 27.08
C LEU A 36 -2.41 -10.46 25.62
N ILE A 37 -2.91 -11.67 25.41
CA ILE A 37 -3.25 -12.18 24.10
C ILE A 37 -4.39 -11.34 23.49
N ALA A 38 -5.45 -11.07 24.25
CA ALA A 38 -6.59 -10.30 23.78
C ALA A 38 -6.18 -8.86 23.36
N VAL A 39 -5.36 -8.20 24.19
CA VAL A 39 -4.84 -6.84 23.85
C VAL A 39 -3.93 -6.88 22.62
N TYR A 40 -3.09 -7.91 22.48
CA TYR A 40 -2.23 -8.07 21.30
C TYR A 40 -3.04 -8.27 20.01
N GLU A 41 -4.10 -9.09 20.07
CA GLU A 41 -5.00 -9.31 18.94
C GLU A 41 -5.76 -8.04 18.56
N GLU A 42 -6.26 -7.27 19.55
CA GLU A 42 -6.95 -6.02 19.35
C GLU A 42 -6.04 -4.95 18.72
N ASP A 43 -4.81 -4.82 19.21
CA ASP A 43 -3.81 -3.86 18.72
C ASP A 43 -3.42 -4.18 17.27
N ALA A 44 -3.16 -5.47 16.94
CA ALA A 44 -2.86 -5.90 15.59
C ALA A 44 -4.00 -5.62 14.58
N ILE A 45 -5.25 -5.73 15.01
CA ILE A 45 -6.42 -5.39 14.21
C ILE A 45 -6.52 -3.87 14.03
N ALA A 46 -6.28 -3.10 15.10
CA ALA A 46 -6.35 -1.64 15.07
C ALA A 46 -5.32 -1.06 14.09
N ASP A 47 -4.09 -1.56 14.08
CA ASP A 47 -3.04 -1.13 13.16
C ASP A 47 -3.42 -1.38 11.69
N LYS A 48 -3.93 -2.57 11.37
CA LYS A 48 -4.40 -2.87 10.01
C LYS A 48 -5.54 -1.96 9.56
N ARG A 49 -6.47 -1.67 10.47
CA ARG A 49 -7.59 -0.78 10.20
C ARG A 49 -7.15 0.65 9.97
N GLN A 50 -6.16 1.13 10.71
CA GLN A 50 -5.64 2.49 10.57
C GLN A 50 -5.10 2.73 9.16
N VAL A 51 -4.32 1.80 8.62
CA VAL A 51 -3.81 1.89 7.24
C VAL A 51 -4.95 1.95 6.23
N SER A 52 -5.97 1.09 6.39
CA SER A 52 -7.13 1.08 5.50
C SER A 52 -7.93 2.38 5.56
N VAL A 53 -8.07 3.00 6.74
CA VAL A 53 -8.77 4.29 6.91
C VAL A 53 -8.06 5.40 6.15
N VAL A 54 -6.74 5.52 6.31
CA VAL A 54 -5.94 6.56 5.62
C VAL A 54 -6.00 6.37 4.11
N THR A 55 -5.83 5.13 3.64
CA THR A 55 -5.89 4.81 2.21
C THR A 55 -7.27 5.12 1.62
N ASN A 56 -8.35 4.76 2.32
CA ASN A 56 -9.72 5.03 1.87
C ASN A 56 -10.02 6.53 1.80
N ALA A 57 -9.55 7.31 2.77
CA ALA A 57 -9.71 8.77 2.74
C ALA A 57 -9.02 9.39 1.51
N PHE A 58 -7.79 8.98 1.21
CA PHE A 58 -7.06 9.44 0.03
C PHE A 58 -7.76 9.06 -1.29
N ILE A 59 -8.18 7.79 -1.43
CA ILE A 59 -8.90 7.33 -2.63
C ILE A 59 -10.19 8.13 -2.82
N LYS A 60 -10.96 8.33 -1.74
CA LYS A 60 -12.22 9.09 -1.78
C LYS A 60 -12.01 10.54 -2.24
N GLU A 61 -11.00 11.21 -1.73
CA GLU A 61 -10.66 12.57 -2.16
C GLU A 61 -10.32 12.61 -3.66
N ARG A 62 -9.51 11.64 -4.13
CA ARG A 62 -9.13 11.56 -5.53
C ARG A 62 -10.31 11.26 -6.45
N MET A 63 -11.22 10.37 -6.04
CA MET A 63 -12.46 10.08 -6.76
C MET A 63 -13.36 11.31 -6.91
N LEU A 64 -13.49 12.10 -5.85
CA LEU A 64 -14.27 13.36 -5.89
C LEU A 64 -13.67 14.38 -6.87
N ALA A 65 -12.35 14.45 -6.96
CA ALA A 65 -11.66 15.30 -7.92
C ALA A 65 -11.94 14.84 -9.35
N ILE A 66 -11.73 13.56 -9.65
CA ILE A 66 -11.98 12.97 -10.98
C ILE A 66 -13.45 13.08 -11.39
N GLY A 67 -14.38 12.85 -10.47
CA GLY A 67 -15.82 12.99 -10.74
C GLY A 67 -16.20 14.40 -11.17
N ARG A 68 -15.61 15.43 -10.56
CA ARG A 68 -15.80 16.83 -10.99
C ARG A 68 -15.20 17.09 -12.37
N GLU A 69 -14.00 16.61 -12.63
CA GLU A 69 -13.33 16.74 -13.92
C GLU A 69 -14.10 16.02 -15.03
N LEU A 70 -14.69 14.84 -14.73
CA LEU A 70 -15.52 14.10 -15.69
C LEU A 70 -16.77 14.90 -16.07
N GLY A 71 -17.45 15.51 -15.10
CA GLY A 71 -18.63 16.35 -15.37
C GLY A 71 -18.34 17.55 -16.27
N VAL A 72 -17.13 18.14 -16.17
CA VAL A 72 -16.68 19.22 -17.09
C VAL A 72 -16.53 18.65 -18.51
N VAL A 73 -15.84 17.55 -18.68
CA VAL A 73 -15.60 16.92 -19.99
C VAL A 73 -16.92 16.48 -20.65
N ASP A 74 -17.85 15.93 -19.89
CA ASP A 74 -19.18 15.55 -20.39
C ASP A 74 -19.95 16.77 -20.93
N SER A 75 -19.87 17.90 -20.22
CA SER A 75 -20.48 19.15 -20.66
C SER A 75 -19.86 19.71 -21.95
N GLU A 76 -18.54 19.56 -22.10
CA GLU A 76 -17.83 19.95 -23.33
C GLU A 76 -18.25 19.08 -24.53
N ILE A 77 -18.36 17.75 -24.34
CA ILE A 77 -18.85 16.83 -25.38
C ILE A 77 -20.27 17.19 -25.80
N GLU A 78 -21.16 17.48 -24.84
CA GLU A 78 -22.52 17.88 -25.12
C GLU A 78 -22.58 19.20 -25.91
N GLY A 79 -21.75 20.16 -25.53
CA GLY A 79 -21.64 21.44 -26.25
C GLY A 79 -21.21 21.26 -27.71
N ILE A 80 -20.19 20.41 -27.96
CA ILE A 80 -19.71 20.16 -29.33
C ILE A 80 -20.75 19.39 -30.15
N LYS A 81 -21.41 18.38 -29.57
CA LYS A 81 -22.48 17.63 -30.26
C LYS A 81 -23.67 18.49 -30.64
N LYS A 82 -24.00 19.53 -29.83
CA LYS A 82 -25.08 20.48 -30.13
C LYS A 82 -24.69 21.49 -31.20
N SER A 83 -23.42 21.91 -31.24
CA SER A 83 -22.94 22.94 -32.20
C SER A 83 -22.61 22.37 -33.59
N ASN A 84 -22.16 21.11 -33.66
CA ASN A 84 -21.76 20.47 -34.91
C ASN A 84 -22.68 19.27 -35.18
N GLN A 85 -23.62 19.40 -36.12
CA GLN A 85 -24.52 18.33 -36.53
C GLN A 85 -23.74 17.03 -36.77
N MET A 86 -23.90 16.07 -35.83
CA MET A 86 -23.49 14.64 -35.87
C MET A 86 -22.22 14.37 -36.71
N ILE A 87 -21.06 14.41 -36.04
CA ILE A 87 -19.83 13.83 -36.57
C ILE A 87 -19.88 12.33 -36.38
N ASP A 88 -19.88 11.59 -37.49
CA ASP A 88 -19.79 10.11 -37.44
C ASP A 88 -18.31 9.72 -37.22
N ILE A 89 -18.06 9.22 -36.01
CA ILE A 89 -16.70 8.80 -35.61
C ILE A 89 -16.45 7.40 -36.18
N THR A 90 -15.44 7.27 -37.02
CA THR A 90 -15.08 5.96 -37.62
C THR A 90 -14.66 4.95 -36.55
N SER A 91 -14.87 3.66 -36.82
CA SER A 91 -14.49 2.56 -35.91
C SER A 91 -12.99 2.57 -35.58
N GLU A 92 -12.15 3.03 -36.52
CA GLU A 92 -10.70 3.15 -36.36
C GLU A 92 -10.32 4.27 -35.37
N ALA A 93 -11.04 5.39 -35.41
CA ALA A 93 -10.89 6.47 -34.44
C ALA A 93 -11.22 6.00 -33.01
N THR A 94 -12.35 5.33 -32.86
CA THR A 94 -12.78 4.77 -31.58
C THR A 94 -11.76 3.77 -31.02
N ARG A 95 -11.20 2.91 -31.87
CA ARG A 95 -10.15 1.96 -31.49
C ARG A 95 -8.88 2.67 -31.02
N SER A 96 -8.42 3.68 -31.77
CA SER A 96 -7.21 4.44 -31.42
C SER A 96 -7.38 5.21 -30.12
N ILE A 97 -8.58 5.74 -29.83
CA ILE A 97 -8.92 6.35 -28.54
C ILE A 97 -8.81 5.32 -27.41
N THR A 98 -9.40 4.15 -27.62
CA THR A 98 -9.40 3.09 -26.58
C THR A 98 -7.97 2.63 -26.26
N GLU A 99 -7.15 2.43 -27.30
CA GLU A 99 -5.74 2.06 -27.13
C GLU A 99 -4.94 3.16 -26.41
N SER A 100 -5.07 4.43 -26.84
CA SER A 100 -4.41 5.57 -26.19
C SER A 100 -4.84 5.73 -24.73
N SER A 101 -6.15 5.59 -24.45
CA SER A 101 -6.69 5.68 -23.09
C SER A 101 -6.13 4.59 -22.20
N LYS A 102 -6.06 3.35 -22.70
CA LYS A 102 -5.49 2.22 -21.97
C LYS A 102 -4.04 2.49 -21.56
N PHE A 103 -3.18 2.87 -22.52
CA PHE A 103 -1.78 3.16 -22.21
C PHE A 103 -1.63 4.34 -21.24
N LYS A 104 -2.50 5.35 -21.34
CA LYS A 104 -2.51 6.46 -20.41
C LYS A 104 -2.87 6.05 -18.99
N VAL A 105 -3.90 5.22 -18.81
CA VAL A 105 -4.33 4.73 -17.50
C VAL A 105 -3.27 3.81 -16.89
N GLU A 106 -2.67 2.92 -17.67
CA GLU A 106 -1.54 2.09 -17.25
C GLU A 106 -0.35 2.97 -16.84
N GLY A 107 -0.03 4.01 -17.62
CA GLY A 107 1.01 4.98 -17.29
C GLY A 107 0.75 5.70 -15.96
N LEU A 108 -0.47 6.17 -15.73
CA LEU A 108 -0.87 6.81 -14.46
C LEU A 108 -0.78 5.84 -13.28
N SER A 109 -1.11 4.57 -13.48
CA SER A 109 -0.93 3.54 -12.45
C SER A 109 0.54 3.36 -12.07
N ILE A 110 1.44 3.35 -13.07
CA ILE A 110 2.89 3.26 -12.86
C ILE A 110 3.42 4.52 -12.18
N GLU A 111 2.98 5.71 -12.59
CA GLU A 111 3.34 6.99 -11.95
C GLU A 111 2.95 7.01 -10.46
N ASN A 112 1.77 6.46 -10.12
CA ASN A 112 1.35 6.33 -8.75
C ASN A 112 2.26 5.36 -7.95
N GLN A 113 2.66 4.23 -8.54
CA GLN A 113 3.60 3.31 -7.90
C GLN A 113 4.98 3.95 -7.68
N ILE A 114 5.48 4.73 -8.64
CA ILE A 114 6.71 5.52 -8.50
C ILE A 114 6.58 6.52 -7.36
N SER A 115 5.47 7.23 -7.29
CA SER A 115 5.21 8.22 -6.23
C SER A 115 5.21 7.59 -4.84
N VAL A 116 4.58 6.42 -4.70
CA VAL A 116 4.58 5.65 -3.44
C VAL A 116 5.96 5.15 -3.08
N ALA A 117 6.71 4.59 -4.04
CA ALA A 117 8.06 4.12 -3.80
C ALA A 117 9.00 5.27 -3.38
N ASN A 118 8.89 6.44 -4.02
CA ASN A 118 9.62 7.64 -3.65
C ASN A 118 9.24 8.14 -2.25
N TYR A 119 7.94 8.15 -1.92
CA TYR A 119 7.48 8.54 -0.58
C TYR A 119 8.12 7.66 0.52
N ILE A 120 8.13 6.35 0.32
CA ILE A 120 8.75 5.43 1.29
C ILE A 120 10.26 5.65 1.35
N ARG A 121 10.92 5.88 0.22
CA ARG A 121 12.35 6.18 0.16
C ARG A 121 12.67 7.47 0.92
N ASP A 122 11.94 8.54 0.66
CA ASP A 122 12.15 9.85 1.29
C ASP A 122 11.89 9.78 2.80
N TYR A 123 10.89 9.00 3.22
CA TYR A 123 10.65 8.67 4.63
C TYR A 123 11.83 7.92 5.27
N LEU A 124 12.43 6.99 4.54
CA LEU A 124 13.60 6.26 5.00
C LEU A 124 14.88 7.11 4.99
N ASP A 125 15.02 8.05 4.08
CA ASP A 125 16.18 8.94 4.01
C ASP A 125 16.18 10.02 5.10
N ASP A 126 15.01 10.34 5.65
CA ASP A 126 14.89 11.34 6.74
C ASP A 126 15.42 10.75 8.08
N PRO A 127 16.44 11.36 8.67
CA PRO A 127 17.00 10.92 9.97
C PRO A 127 15.99 11.02 11.12
N SER A 128 14.97 11.87 11.01
CA SER A 128 13.95 12.04 12.07
C SER A 128 13.10 10.77 12.26
N HIS A 129 13.02 9.93 11.21
CA HIS A 129 12.33 8.65 11.21
C HIS A 129 13.28 7.44 11.45
N ALA A 130 14.49 7.73 11.98
CA ALA A 130 15.40 6.64 12.35
C ALA A 130 14.84 5.89 13.57
N GLY A 131 14.38 4.68 13.37
CA GLY A 131 13.77 3.85 14.43
C GLY A 131 12.24 3.84 14.43
N ASP A 132 11.61 4.52 13.47
CA ASP A 132 10.16 4.43 13.26
C ASP A 132 9.79 3.22 12.39
N LEU A 133 8.54 2.79 12.53
CA LEU A 133 7.97 1.77 11.64
C LEU A 133 7.78 2.35 10.25
N ILE A 134 8.16 1.61 9.23
CA ILE A 134 7.93 1.98 7.84
C ILE A 134 6.44 1.77 7.51
N PRO A 135 5.75 2.78 6.96
CA PRO A 135 4.36 2.63 6.53
C PRO A 135 4.21 1.54 5.47
N MET A 136 3.31 0.59 5.69
CA MET A 136 2.98 -0.43 4.70
C MET A 136 1.88 0.10 3.80
N VAL A 137 2.25 0.50 2.57
CA VAL A 137 1.29 1.02 1.59
C VAL A 137 0.85 -0.10 0.66
N ALA A 138 -0.44 -0.37 0.59
CA ALA A 138 -1.03 -1.47 -0.21
C ALA A 138 -0.74 -1.40 -1.72
N SER A 139 -0.37 -0.22 -2.22
CA SER A 139 0.01 -0.01 -3.63
C SER A 139 1.46 -0.38 -3.95
N LEU A 140 2.26 -0.80 -2.97
CA LEU A 140 3.60 -1.33 -3.22
C LEU A 140 3.48 -2.79 -3.69
N THR A 141 3.50 -3.00 -4.99
CA THR A 141 3.27 -4.32 -5.61
C THR A 141 4.48 -5.24 -5.60
N ASN A 142 5.65 -4.74 -5.19
CA ASN A 142 6.87 -5.54 -5.14
C ASN A 142 6.96 -6.36 -3.84
N ASN A 143 6.63 -7.66 -3.93
CA ASN A 143 6.63 -8.57 -2.78
C ASN A 143 7.99 -8.67 -2.07
N GLY A 144 9.11 -8.50 -2.79
CA GLY A 144 10.44 -8.51 -2.20
C GLY A 144 10.68 -7.31 -1.27
N ILE A 145 10.26 -6.11 -1.69
CA ILE A 145 10.36 -4.90 -0.88
C ILE A 145 9.40 -4.98 0.31
N VAL A 146 8.17 -5.46 0.09
CA VAL A 146 7.18 -5.66 1.17
C VAL A 146 7.73 -6.59 2.25
N ALA A 147 8.36 -7.70 1.85
CA ALA A 147 8.99 -8.63 2.80
C ALA A 147 10.12 -7.97 3.61
N GLN A 148 10.99 -7.19 2.95
CA GLN A 148 12.07 -6.44 3.63
C GLN A 148 11.51 -5.40 4.61
N ILE A 149 10.45 -4.69 4.25
CA ILE A 149 9.78 -3.72 5.14
C ILE A 149 9.19 -4.43 6.35
N THR A 150 8.54 -5.58 6.14
CA THR A 150 7.97 -6.38 7.24
C THR A 150 9.06 -6.83 8.20
N GLU A 151 10.16 -7.37 7.69
CA GLU A 151 11.29 -7.81 8.50
C GLU A 151 11.92 -6.65 9.29
N TYR A 152 12.05 -5.47 8.67
CA TYR A 152 12.52 -4.26 9.34
C TYR A 152 11.58 -3.85 10.46
N ASN A 153 10.28 -3.79 10.20
CA ASN A 153 9.27 -3.40 11.19
C ASN A 153 9.26 -4.38 12.38
N ASP A 154 9.35 -5.68 12.12
CA ASP A 154 9.46 -6.69 13.17
C ASP A 154 10.75 -6.50 14.02
N ALA A 155 11.85 -6.16 13.39
CA ALA A 155 13.11 -5.90 14.10
C ALA A 155 13.03 -4.62 14.95
N ILE A 156 12.39 -3.55 14.47
CA ILE A 156 12.10 -2.33 15.24
C ILE A 156 11.27 -2.66 16.48
N LEU A 157 10.19 -3.41 16.34
CA LEU A 157 9.33 -3.80 17.46
C LEU A 157 10.11 -4.63 18.50
N ARG A 158 10.97 -5.55 18.05
CA ARG A 158 11.85 -6.32 18.97
C ARG A 158 12.84 -5.41 19.70
N ARG A 159 13.44 -4.44 18.99
CA ARG A 159 14.35 -3.45 19.58
C ARG A 159 13.65 -2.63 20.66
N GLN A 160 12.45 -2.12 20.38
CA GLN A 160 11.66 -1.34 21.33
C GLN A 160 11.38 -2.14 22.62
N LYS A 161 10.97 -3.41 22.48
CA LYS A 161 10.76 -4.31 23.63
C LYS A 161 12.02 -4.56 24.45
N LEU A 162 13.18 -4.65 23.81
CA LEU A 162 14.45 -4.80 24.53
C LEU A 162 14.84 -3.51 25.25
N LEU A 163 14.61 -2.35 24.67
CA LEU A 163 14.88 -1.04 25.28
C LEU A 163 14.06 -0.81 26.55
N GLU A 164 12.83 -1.34 26.64
CA GLU A 164 12.01 -1.22 27.86
C GLU A 164 12.67 -1.85 29.10
N ASN A 165 13.54 -2.83 28.91
CA ASN A 165 14.21 -3.55 30.01
C ASN A 165 15.73 -3.43 29.98
N SER A 166 16.28 -2.55 29.11
CA SER A 166 17.71 -2.40 28.89
C SER A 166 18.05 -0.95 28.52
N SER A 167 19.31 -0.63 28.42
CA SER A 167 19.77 0.69 27.97
C SER A 167 20.33 0.61 26.55
N GLU A 168 20.36 1.76 25.85
CA GLU A 168 20.95 1.90 24.51
C GLU A 168 22.43 1.46 24.45
N ARG A 169 23.11 1.37 25.61
CA ARG A 169 24.50 0.88 25.71
C ARG A 169 24.61 -0.63 25.72
N ASN A 170 23.52 -1.37 25.70
CA ASN A 170 23.53 -2.82 25.66
C ASN A 170 24.10 -3.28 24.30
N PRO A 171 25.14 -4.14 24.27
CA PRO A 171 25.72 -4.63 23.02
C PRO A 171 24.71 -5.25 22.06
N VAL A 172 23.70 -5.95 22.59
CA VAL A 172 22.65 -6.58 21.78
C VAL A 172 21.80 -5.53 21.05
N ILE A 173 21.52 -4.40 21.70
CA ILE A 173 20.78 -3.28 21.09
C ILE A 173 21.63 -2.61 20.01
N GLN A 174 22.91 -2.39 20.28
CA GLN A 174 23.85 -1.83 19.29
C GLN A 174 24.01 -2.74 18.06
N ASP A 175 24.06 -4.05 18.26
CA ASP A 175 24.08 -5.01 17.15
C ASP A 175 22.78 -4.94 16.34
N MET A 176 21.63 -4.84 17.00
CA MET A 176 20.35 -4.65 16.32
C MET A 176 20.30 -3.34 15.53
N ASP A 177 20.83 -2.25 16.07
CA ASP A 177 20.91 -0.96 15.37
C ASP A 177 21.75 -1.04 14.10
N ASN A 178 22.86 -1.76 14.16
CA ASN A 178 23.71 -2.01 12.98
C ASN A 178 22.98 -2.83 11.91
N VAL A 179 22.26 -3.86 12.32
CA VAL A 179 21.44 -4.69 11.42
C VAL A 179 20.31 -3.85 10.81
N LEU A 180 19.57 -3.08 11.63
CA LEU A 180 18.50 -2.20 11.17
C LEU A 180 19.01 -1.16 10.16
N ALA A 181 20.16 -0.55 10.42
CA ALA A 181 20.80 0.38 9.49
C ALA A 181 21.20 -0.30 8.17
N ALA A 182 21.64 -1.55 8.20
CA ALA A 182 21.96 -2.32 7.00
C ALA A 182 20.70 -2.68 6.19
N VAL A 183 19.64 -3.15 6.86
CA VAL A 183 18.35 -3.47 6.22
C VAL A 183 17.72 -2.20 5.62
N ARG A 184 17.75 -1.06 6.34
CA ARG A 184 17.26 0.23 5.85
C ARG A 184 17.94 0.62 4.53
N ARG A 185 19.29 0.53 4.47
CA ARG A 185 20.03 0.77 3.22
C ARG A 185 19.65 -0.20 2.10
N SER A 186 19.43 -1.46 2.43
CA SER A 186 19.00 -2.48 1.47
C SER A 186 17.62 -2.15 0.89
N ILE A 187 16.67 -1.72 1.74
CA ILE A 187 15.33 -1.30 1.29
C ILE A 187 15.42 -0.10 0.35
N ILE A 188 16.21 0.92 0.70
CA ILE A 188 16.44 2.10 -0.15
C ILE A 188 17.02 1.68 -1.52
N ALA A 189 18.00 0.80 -1.54
CA ALA A 189 18.59 0.30 -2.78
C ALA A 189 17.56 -0.49 -3.62
N SER A 190 16.75 -1.30 -2.97
CA SER A 190 15.65 -2.05 -3.63
C SER A 190 14.58 -1.12 -4.19
N LEU A 191 14.20 -0.07 -3.45
CA LEU A 191 13.26 0.96 -3.90
C LEU A 191 13.81 1.72 -5.13
N ASN A 192 15.07 2.14 -5.10
CA ASN A 192 15.70 2.83 -6.23
C ASN A 192 15.71 1.95 -7.49
N SER A 193 16.06 0.66 -7.35
CA SER A 193 16.01 -0.30 -8.46
C SER A 193 14.59 -0.50 -9.00
N HIS A 194 13.61 -0.57 -8.10
CA HIS A 194 12.21 -0.70 -8.47
C HIS A 194 11.68 0.53 -9.20
N VAL A 195 11.99 1.73 -8.71
CA VAL A 195 11.66 3.01 -9.36
C VAL A 195 12.25 3.06 -10.77
N SER A 196 13.55 2.72 -10.94
CA SER A 196 14.18 2.69 -12.27
C SER A 196 13.47 1.71 -13.22
N THR A 197 13.03 0.57 -12.72
CA THR A 197 12.27 -0.41 -13.53
C THR A 197 10.90 0.17 -13.93
N LEU A 198 10.20 0.81 -13.01
CA LEU A 198 8.91 1.47 -13.27
C LEU A 198 9.06 2.64 -14.24
N GLU A 199 10.13 3.42 -14.17
CA GLU A 199 10.42 4.52 -15.10
C GLU A 199 10.62 4.01 -16.53
N ILE A 200 11.30 2.88 -16.71
CA ILE A 200 11.44 2.21 -18.01
C ILE A 200 10.07 1.77 -18.54
N GLN A 201 9.24 1.16 -17.70
CA GLN A 201 7.90 0.74 -18.06
C GLN A 201 7.03 1.96 -18.44
N LEU A 202 7.09 3.03 -17.66
CA LEU A 202 6.38 4.28 -17.94
C LEU A 202 6.82 4.89 -19.29
N SER A 203 8.12 4.90 -19.56
CA SER A 203 8.64 5.36 -20.84
C SER A 203 8.08 4.56 -22.02
N ASN A 204 7.97 3.24 -21.86
CA ASN A 204 7.37 2.37 -22.89
C ASN A 204 5.87 2.66 -23.07
N MET A 205 5.11 2.80 -21.96
CA MET A 205 3.69 3.18 -22.05
C MET A 205 3.49 4.52 -22.73
N ARG A 206 4.33 5.53 -22.43
CA ARG A 206 4.28 6.83 -23.08
C ARG A 206 4.61 6.78 -24.58
N LYS A 207 5.51 5.88 -25.01
CA LYS A 207 5.79 5.65 -26.43
C LYS A 207 4.59 5.05 -27.15
N GLU A 208 3.98 4.02 -26.57
CA GLU A 208 2.79 3.39 -27.15
C GLU A 208 1.60 4.36 -27.19
N GLU A 209 1.41 5.17 -26.12
CA GLU A 209 0.41 6.24 -26.11
C GLU A 209 0.68 7.25 -27.24
N ALA A 210 1.94 7.66 -27.45
CA ALA A 210 2.31 8.61 -28.51
C ALA A 210 2.05 8.03 -29.90
N LEU A 211 2.30 6.74 -30.13
CA LEU A 211 2.00 6.06 -31.39
C LEU A 211 0.49 6.01 -31.65
N ALA A 212 -0.31 5.67 -30.63
CA ALA A 212 -1.78 5.69 -30.75
C ALA A 212 -2.29 7.12 -31.04
N ASN A 213 -1.74 8.13 -30.36
CA ASN A 213 -2.07 9.54 -30.58
C ASN A 213 -1.68 10.04 -31.96
N HIS A 214 -0.56 9.57 -32.51
CA HIS A 214 -0.15 9.93 -33.88
C HIS A 214 -1.17 9.45 -34.91
N ARG A 215 -1.74 8.25 -34.76
CA ARG A 215 -2.84 7.78 -35.63
C ARG A 215 -4.06 8.69 -35.55
N ILE A 216 -4.41 9.18 -34.36
CA ILE A 216 -5.50 10.16 -34.17
C ILE A 216 -5.16 11.51 -34.83
N SER A 217 -3.90 11.93 -34.79
CA SER A 217 -3.47 13.23 -35.32
C SER A 217 -3.54 13.37 -36.85
N THR A 218 -3.58 12.22 -37.55
CA THR A 218 -3.73 12.21 -39.03
C THR A 218 -5.17 12.32 -39.50
N MET A 219 -6.15 12.41 -38.59
CA MET A 219 -7.56 12.57 -38.90
C MET A 219 -7.98 14.03 -39.19
N PRO A 220 -9.13 14.29 -39.86
CA PRO A 220 -9.61 15.65 -40.13
C PRO A 220 -9.78 16.48 -38.86
N SER A 221 -9.51 17.81 -38.96
CA SER A 221 -9.36 18.69 -37.79
C SER A 221 -10.63 18.85 -36.92
N GLN A 222 -11.81 18.69 -37.47
CA GLN A 222 -13.07 18.80 -36.71
C GLN A 222 -13.35 17.54 -35.89
N GLU A 223 -13.04 16.35 -36.44
CA GLU A 223 -13.12 15.08 -35.72
C GLU A 223 -12.09 15.00 -34.61
N LYS A 224 -10.90 15.56 -34.82
CA LYS A 224 -9.79 15.54 -33.86
C LYS A 224 -10.15 16.18 -32.53
N VAL A 225 -10.84 17.32 -32.51
CA VAL A 225 -11.22 18.01 -31.26
C VAL A 225 -12.18 17.14 -30.44
N LEU A 226 -13.20 16.58 -31.09
CA LEU A 226 -14.15 15.68 -30.42
C LEU A 226 -13.49 14.41 -29.93
N LEU A 227 -12.58 13.83 -30.74
CA LEU A 227 -11.81 12.65 -30.40
C LEU A 227 -10.88 12.88 -29.17
N ASP A 228 -10.22 14.03 -29.08
CA ASP A 228 -9.37 14.39 -27.95
C ASP A 228 -10.19 14.50 -26.65
N ILE A 229 -11.38 15.08 -26.73
CA ILE A 229 -12.25 15.22 -25.56
C ILE A 229 -12.85 13.86 -25.14
N MET A 230 -13.29 13.04 -26.10
CA MET A 230 -13.77 11.67 -25.82
C MET A 230 -12.67 10.80 -25.23
N ARG A 231 -11.41 10.98 -25.68
CA ARG A 231 -10.27 10.29 -25.06
C ARG A 231 -10.08 10.72 -23.62
N GLN A 232 -10.16 12.02 -23.30
CA GLN A 232 -10.07 12.52 -21.94
C GLN A 232 -11.20 11.95 -21.05
N GLN A 233 -12.43 11.92 -21.59
CA GLN A 233 -13.56 11.28 -20.92
C GLN A 233 -13.24 9.82 -20.57
N LYS A 234 -12.81 9.05 -21.58
CA LYS A 234 -12.50 7.61 -21.40
C LYS A 234 -11.42 7.37 -20.36
N ILE A 235 -10.34 8.16 -20.39
CA ILE A 235 -9.25 8.09 -19.39
C ILE A 235 -9.81 8.33 -17.98
N LYS A 236 -10.64 9.35 -17.81
CA LYS A 236 -11.21 9.71 -16.51
C LYS A 236 -12.21 8.68 -16.01
N GLU A 237 -13.02 8.11 -16.89
CA GLU A 237 -13.93 6.99 -16.57
C GLU A 237 -13.16 5.75 -16.08
N GLU A 238 -12.14 5.33 -16.82
CA GLU A 238 -11.34 4.16 -16.46
C GLU A 238 -10.56 4.38 -15.16
N LEU A 239 -10.02 5.58 -14.96
CA LEU A 239 -9.35 5.94 -13.72
C LEU A 239 -10.34 5.98 -12.53
N PHE A 240 -11.55 6.49 -12.73
CA PHE A 240 -12.61 6.48 -11.71
C PHE A 240 -12.99 5.05 -11.32
N LEU A 241 -13.20 4.17 -12.29
CA LEU A 241 -13.50 2.76 -12.06
C LEU A 241 -12.35 2.03 -11.36
N TYR A 242 -11.11 2.32 -11.74
CA TYR A 242 -9.93 1.79 -11.05
C TYR A 242 -9.91 2.20 -9.56
N LEU A 243 -10.13 3.48 -9.28
CA LEU A 243 -10.17 3.97 -7.90
C LEU A 243 -11.35 3.41 -7.11
N LEU A 244 -12.51 3.24 -7.75
CA LEU A 244 -13.67 2.60 -7.14
C LEU A 244 -13.35 1.16 -6.72
N ASN A 245 -12.74 0.38 -7.60
CA ASN A 245 -12.30 -0.98 -7.29
C ASN A 245 -11.27 -1.00 -6.15
N LYS A 246 -10.34 -0.04 -6.12
CA LYS A 246 -9.38 0.09 -5.02
C LYS A 246 -10.03 0.53 -3.70
N GLN A 247 -11.06 1.34 -3.75
CA GLN A 247 -11.85 1.69 -2.57
C GLN A 247 -12.57 0.47 -1.99
N GLU A 248 -13.23 -0.32 -2.84
CA GLU A 248 -13.89 -1.57 -2.42
C GLU A 248 -12.89 -2.55 -1.82
N GLU A 249 -11.75 -2.76 -2.46
CA GLU A 249 -10.66 -3.61 -1.94
C GLU A 249 -10.19 -3.14 -0.55
N THR A 250 -10.00 -1.83 -0.38
CA THR A 250 -9.57 -1.26 0.90
C THR A 250 -10.64 -1.39 1.98
N GLN A 251 -11.93 -1.26 1.62
CA GLN A 251 -13.04 -1.47 2.55
C GLN A 251 -13.17 -2.94 2.95
N LEU A 252 -12.99 -3.87 2.01
CA LEU A 252 -12.95 -5.29 2.30
C LEU A 252 -11.80 -5.62 3.25
N ASN A 253 -10.60 -5.10 3.01
CA ASN A 253 -9.44 -5.27 3.89
C ASN A 253 -9.68 -4.71 5.30
N TYR A 254 -10.40 -3.59 5.42
CA TYR A 254 -10.83 -3.05 6.71
C TYR A 254 -11.82 -3.97 7.43
N ALA A 255 -12.81 -4.50 6.69
CA ALA A 255 -13.87 -5.34 7.25
C ALA A 255 -13.36 -6.72 7.68
N VAL A 256 -12.41 -7.30 6.90
CA VAL A 256 -11.82 -8.64 7.11
C VAL A 256 -10.53 -8.56 7.95
N ALA A 257 -10.20 -7.39 8.52
CA ALA A 257 -9.00 -7.25 9.35
C ALA A 257 -9.07 -8.21 10.54
N GLU A 258 -8.38 -9.33 10.43
CA GLU A 258 -8.20 -10.31 11.48
C GLU A 258 -6.80 -10.18 12.10
N SER A 259 -6.67 -10.62 13.34
CA SER A 259 -5.36 -10.74 13.97
C SER A 259 -4.47 -11.71 13.17
N ASN A 260 -3.16 -11.42 13.15
CA ASN A 260 -2.15 -12.32 12.56
C ASN A 260 -1.91 -13.55 13.45
N SER A 261 -2.48 -13.59 14.65
CA SER A 261 -2.38 -14.67 15.61
C SER A 261 -3.75 -15.28 15.88
N ARG A 262 -3.74 -16.57 16.17
CA ARG A 262 -4.91 -17.32 16.63
C ARG A 262 -4.55 -18.07 17.88
N THR A 263 -5.32 -17.89 18.93
CA THR A 263 -5.19 -18.67 20.14
C THR A 263 -5.49 -20.14 19.85
N ILE A 264 -4.52 -21.03 20.07
CA ILE A 264 -4.67 -22.47 19.91
C ILE A 264 -5.24 -23.05 21.20
N ASP A 265 -4.61 -22.73 22.35
CA ASP A 265 -5.03 -23.16 23.67
C ASP A 265 -5.11 -21.96 24.62
N GLN A 266 -6.14 -21.94 25.45
CA GLN A 266 -6.25 -20.94 26.52
C GLN A 266 -5.21 -21.22 27.62
N ALA A 267 -4.82 -20.17 28.33
CA ALA A 267 -3.90 -20.33 29.46
C ALA A 267 -4.53 -21.21 30.53
N TYR A 268 -3.77 -22.17 31.00
CA TYR A 268 -4.16 -23.08 32.12
C TYR A 268 -3.04 -23.21 33.14
N GLY A 269 -3.41 -23.29 34.40
CA GLY A 269 -2.46 -23.51 35.49
C GLY A 269 -2.06 -24.98 35.60
N SER A 270 -0.76 -25.26 35.50
CA SER A 270 -0.22 -26.58 35.85
C SER A 270 0.22 -26.57 37.33
N PRO A 271 -0.31 -27.41 38.17
CA PRO A 271 0.24 -27.59 39.52
C PRO A 271 1.67 -28.12 39.43
N ARG A 272 2.58 -27.53 40.21
CA ARG A 272 3.94 -28.05 40.40
C ARG A 272 3.94 -29.39 41.11
#